data_ac3e8e3646268bcd7f68b53575795681
#
_entry.id   ac3e8e3646268bcd7f68b53575795681
#
_cell.length_a   1.000
_cell.length_b   1.000
_cell.length_c   1.000
_cell.angle_alpha   90.00
_cell.angle_beta   90.00
_cell.angle_gamma   90.00
#
_symmetry.space_group_name_H-M   'P 1'
#
loop_
_entity.id
_entity.type
_entity.pdbx_description
1 polymer ?
#
loop_
_entity_poly.entity_id
_entity_poly.type
_entity_poly.pdbx_seq_one_letter_code
_entity_poly.pdbx_strand_id
1 'polypeptide(L)'
;VTLSFLLETVTNSGEILFEGRTATIQGDALQFLDHNQIPAGNFEVVIKESKLVPGSILDANLNFDASGDGDIYVALIMPDGNFLTLKKGTVISEVNQIIPFSLNTQLELSKRIDVAQVPLPSSIAEGTYKFLTIVTRAGSELMDDTQWLGWSEASFTFTK
;
A
#
# COMPACT_ATOMS: atom_id res chain seq x y z
N VAL A 1 -2.99 -4.57 28.03
CA VAL A 1 -3.82 -4.02 26.96
C VAL A 1 -3.10 -4.20 25.64
N THR A 2 -3.78 -4.76 24.68
CA THR A 2 -3.24 -4.92 23.32
C THR A 2 -3.84 -3.83 22.44
N LEU A 3 -2.98 -3.11 21.77
CA LEU A 3 -3.35 -2.02 20.86
C LEU A 3 -2.85 -2.38 19.46
N SER A 4 -3.76 -2.35 18.49
CA SER A 4 -3.41 -2.52 17.08
C SER A 4 -3.61 -1.20 16.37
N PHE A 5 -2.54 -0.65 15.80
CA PHE A 5 -2.61 0.63 15.14
C PHE A 5 -1.42 0.90 14.21
N LEU A 6 -1.66 1.74 13.25
CA LEU A 6 -0.63 2.45 12.52
C LEU A 6 -0.18 3.64 13.38
N LEU A 7 0.55 3.36 14.41
CA LEU A 7 0.94 4.39 15.35
C LEU A 7 2.40 4.33 15.72
N GLU A 8 2.84 5.48 16.06
CA GLU A 8 4.01 5.62 16.90
C GLU A 8 3.71 5.04 18.26
N THR A 9 4.51 4.14 18.71
CA THR A 9 4.43 3.56 20.03
C THR A 9 5.70 3.83 20.78
N VAL A 10 5.55 4.12 22.06
CA VAL A 10 6.68 4.54 22.89
C VAL A 10 7.14 3.35 23.73
N THR A 11 8.42 3.03 23.60
CA THR A 11 9.05 2.06 24.48
C THR A 11 9.26 2.63 25.87
N ASN A 12 9.63 1.80 26.82
CA ASN A 12 9.99 2.26 28.18
C ASN A 12 11.23 3.14 28.21
N SER A 13 12.02 3.16 27.16
CA SER A 13 13.15 4.09 26.99
C SER A 13 12.74 5.44 26.36
N GLY A 14 11.46 5.60 26.02
CA GLY A 14 10.94 6.79 25.37
C GLY A 14 11.16 6.81 23.86
N GLU A 15 11.68 5.74 23.28
CA GLU A 15 11.84 5.60 21.85
C GLU A 15 10.47 5.42 21.20
N ILE A 16 10.20 6.19 20.17
CA ILE A 16 8.98 6.09 19.39
C ILE A 16 9.23 5.17 18.21
N LEU A 17 8.49 4.08 18.16
CA LEU A 17 8.51 3.15 17.05
C LEU A 17 7.18 3.22 16.34
N PHE A 18 7.27 3.34 15.04
CA PHE A 18 6.11 3.47 14.19
C PHE A 18 5.97 2.27 13.29
N GLU A 19 4.77 1.77 13.20
CA GLU A 19 4.37 0.80 12.16
C GLU A 19 2.94 0.31 12.42
N GLY A 20 2.29 -0.28 11.37
CA GLY A 20 1.03 -1.01 11.51
C GLY A 20 1.23 -2.30 12.31
N ARG A 21 1.41 -2.15 13.61
CA ARG A 21 1.74 -3.28 14.49
C ARG A 21 0.84 -3.32 15.70
N THR A 22 0.81 -4.48 16.29
CA THR A 22 0.17 -4.67 17.57
C THR A 22 1.19 -4.44 18.67
N ALA A 23 0.84 -3.57 19.60
CA ALA A 23 1.64 -3.35 20.79
C ALA A 23 0.90 -3.79 22.03
N THR A 24 1.61 -4.31 23.00
CA THR A 24 1.06 -4.69 24.30
C THR A 24 1.66 -3.82 25.38
N ILE A 25 0.81 -3.26 26.21
CA ILE A 25 1.24 -2.56 27.42
C ILE A 25 1.37 -3.59 28.53
N GLN A 26 2.59 -3.78 29.02
CA GLN A 26 2.88 -4.59 30.20
C GLN A 26 3.49 -3.70 31.28
N GLY A 27 2.74 -3.51 32.36
CA GLY A 27 3.17 -2.56 33.38
C GLY A 27 3.30 -1.15 32.80
N ASP A 28 4.46 -0.55 32.95
CA ASP A 28 4.79 0.78 32.44
C ASP A 28 5.52 0.74 31.08
N ALA A 29 5.65 -0.45 30.49
CA ALA A 29 6.38 -0.62 29.25
C ALA A 29 5.44 -0.98 28.09
N LEU A 30 5.65 -0.36 26.95
CA LEU A 30 5.13 -0.77 25.66
C LEU A 30 6.03 -1.85 25.08
N GLN A 31 5.46 -3.01 24.82
CA GLN A 31 6.15 -4.08 24.13
C GLN A 31 5.46 -4.32 22.80
N PHE A 32 6.24 -4.33 21.73
CA PHE A 32 5.75 -4.81 20.46
C PHE A 32 5.58 -6.31 20.54
N LEU A 33 4.42 -6.78 20.18
CA LEU A 33 4.26 -8.19 19.88
C LEU A 33 5.24 -8.53 18.75
N ASP A 34 5.74 -9.73 18.83
CA ASP A 34 6.88 -10.21 18.04
C ASP A 34 6.55 -10.22 16.54
N HIS A 35 6.38 -9.05 15.98
CA HIS A 35 6.34 -8.79 14.53
C HIS A 35 7.76 -8.72 13.95
N ASN A 36 8.79 -9.00 14.75
CA ASN A 36 10.17 -9.08 14.30
C ASN A 36 10.41 -10.14 13.21
N GLN A 37 9.39 -10.94 12.93
CA GLN A 37 9.37 -11.86 11.79
C GLN A 37 8.69 -11.28 10.55
N ILE A 38 8.13 -10.07 10.63
CA ILE A 38 7.73 -9.36 9.44
C ILE A 38 9.01 -8.86 8.78
N PRO A 39 9.32 -9.28 7.56
CA PRO A 39 10.46 -8.72 6.87
C PRO A 39 10.27 -7.21 6.86
N ALA A 40 11.18 -6.49 7.49
CA ALA A 40 11.21 -5.04 7.38
C ALA A 40 11.46 -4.73 5.92
N GLY A 41 10.42 -4.34 5.21
CA GLY A 41 10.50 -4.00 3.81
C GLY A 41 10.07 -2.56 3.63
N ASN A 42 10.82 -1.82 2.83
CA ASN A 42 10.34 -0.56 2.31
C ASN A 42 9.46 -0.86 1.10
N PHE A 43 8.27 -0.32 1.11
CA PHE A 43 7.34 -0.38 -0.01
C PHE A 43 7.04 1.06 -0.42
N GLU A 44 7.25 1.36 -1.69
CA GLU A 44 7.03 2.69 -2.21
C GLU A 44 6.31 2.61 -3.55
N VAL A 45 5.10 3.16 -3.61
CA VAL A 45 4.43 3.42 -4.88
C VAL A 45 4.94 4.73 -5.45
N VAL A 46 5.44 4.68 -6.68
CA VAL A 46 6.02 5.82 -7.38
C VAL A 46 5.21 6.08 -8.63
N ILE A 47 4.77 7.33 -8.80
CA ILE A 47 4.14 7.82 -10.03
C ILE A 47 5.16 8.70 -10.75
N LYS A 48 5.38 8.42 -12.03
CA LYS A 48 6.41 9.11 -12.81
C LYS A 48 6.13 10.60 -12.97
N GLU A 49 4.86 10.96 -13.15
CA GLU A 49 4.43 12.34 -13.30
C GLU A 49 3.24 12.63 -12.38
N SER A 50 3.35 13.69 -11.58
CA SER A 50 2.29 14.06 -10.62
C SER A 50 1.21 14.96 -11.21
N LYS A 51 1.40 15.46 -12.46
CA LYS A 51 0.41 16.27 -13.18
C LYS A 51 0.20 15.66 -14.56
N LEU A 52 -1.03 15.28 -14.83
CA LEU A 52 -1.41 14.55 -16.03
C LEU A 52 -2.57 15.27 -16.73
N VAL A 53 -2.61 15.14 -18.04
CA VAL A 53 -3.64 15.71 -18.92
C VAL A 53 -4.18 14.61 -19.84
N PRO A 54 -5.27 14.86 -20.61
CA PRO A 54 -5.76 13.89 -21.58
C PRO A 54 -4.68 13.41 -22.55
N GLY A 55 -4.55 12.09 -22.67
CA GLY A 55 -3.53 11.45 -23.50
C GLY A 55 -2.18 11.22 -22.81
N SER A 56 -1.97 11.76 -21.61
CA SER A 56 -0.80 11.39 -20.79
C SER A 56 -0.84 9.91 -20.44
N ILE A 57 0.32 9.29 -20.27
CA ILE A 57 0.44 7.92 -19.77
C ILE A 57 0.58 7.99 -18.26
N LEU A 58 -0.38 7.40 -17.56
CA LEU A 58 -0.23 7.11 -16.12
C LEU A 58 0.76 5.95 -15.99
N ASP A 59 1.94 6.26 -15.48
CA ASP A 59 3.01 5.29 -15.24
C ASP A 59 3.26 5.23 -13.72
N ALA A 60 2.86 4.13 -13.12
CA ALA A 60 2.98 3.89 -11.68
C ALA A 60 3.63 2.54 -11.41
N ASN A 61 4.54 2.54 -10.45
CA ASN A 61 5.32 1.38 -10.06
C ASN A 61 5.30 1.22 -8.55
N LEU A 62 5.37 -0.03 -8.10
CA LEU A 62 5.68 -0.39 -6.72
C LEU A 62 7.13 -0.86 -6.64
N ASN A 63 7.93 -0.11 -5.93
CA ASN A 63 9.27 -0.51 -5.56
C ASN A 63 9.23 -1.13 -4.17
N PHE A 64 9.97 -2.20 -3.97
CA PHE A 64 10.08 -2.78 -2.65
C PHE A 64 11.44 -3.43 -2.42
N ASP A 65 11.83 -3.36 -1.17
CA ASP A 65 13.05 -3.95 -0.64
C ASP A 65 12.65 -4.85 0.52
N ALA A 66 12.17 -6.05 0.19
CA ALA A 66 11.63 -7.01 1.12
C ALA A 66 11.97 -8.43 0.67
N SER A 67 11.79 -9.39 1.55
CA SER A 67 11.97 -10.81 1.24
C SER A 67 10.81 -11.64 1.79
N GLY A 68 10.57 -12.80 1.19
CA GLY A 68 9.47 -13.69 1.56
C GLY A 68 8.32 -13.64 0.57
N ASP A 69 7.16 -14.18 0.95
CA ASP A 69 5.98 -14.21 0.12
C ASP A 69 4.92 -13.25 0.65
N GLY A 70 4.29 -12.50 -0.23
CA GLY A 70 3.27 -11.52 0.12
C GLY A 70 2.14 -11.44 -0.89
N ASP A 71 1.00 -10.96 -0.42
CA ASP A 71 -0.13 -10.59 -1.25
C ASP A 71 -0.13 -9.07 -1.41
N ILE A 72 -0.28 -8.62 -2.66
CA ILE A 72 -0.21 -7.21 -3.01
C ILE A 72 -1.60 -6.72 -3.38
N TYR A 73 -2.02 -5.63 -2.78
CA TYR A 73 -3.27 -4.93 -3.08
C TYR A 73 -2.94 -3.52 -3.56
N VAL A 74 -3.56 -3.11 -4.64
CA VAL A 74 -3.39 -1.77 -5.21
C VAL A 74 -4.77 -1.17 -5.46
N ALA A 75 -5.03 -0.03 -4.87
CA ALA A 75 -6.23 0.74 -5.10
C ALA A 75 -5.91 2.10 -5.73
N LEU A 76 -6.75 2.52 -6.65
CA LEU A 76 -6.79 3.89 -7.17
C LEU A 76 -8.01 4.59 -6.58
N ILE A 77 -7.79 5.53 -5.69
CA ILE A 77 -8.82 6.36 -5.09
C ILE A 77 -9.09 7.53 -6.02
N MET A 78 -10.33 7.71 -6.38
CA MET A 78 -10.80 8.75 -7.29
C MET A 78 -11.13 10.05 -6.54
N PRO A 79 -11.23 11.19 -7.25
CA PRO A 79 -11.56 12.48 -6.62
C PRO A 79 -12.90 12.52 -5.84
N ASP A 80 -13.82 11.65 -6.19
CA ASP A 80 -15.14 11.52 -5.53
C ASP A 80 -15.11 10.61 -4.28
N GLY A 81 -13.93 10.04 -3.96
CA GLY A 81 -13.75 9.14 -2.83
C GLY A 81 -14.05 7.66 -3.13
N ASN A 82 -14.59 7.35 -4.30
CA ASN A 82 -14.68 5.96 -4.74
C ASN A 82 -13.31 5.39 -5.08
N PHE A 83 -13.16 4.08 -5.10
CA PHE A 83 -11.91 3.44 -5.46
C PHE A 83 -12.10 2.31 -6.46
N LEU A 84 -11.04 2.02 -7.17
CA LEU A 84 -10.88 0.86 -8.05
C LEU A 84 -9.68 0.07 -7.55
N THR A 85 -9.80 -1.24 -7.45
CA THR A 85 -8.61 -2.08 -7.26
C THR A 85 -8.05 -2.52 -8.60
N LEU A 86 -6.74 -2.58 -8.69
CA LEU A 86 -6.04 -3.00 -9.88
C LEU A 86 -5.66 -4.47 -9.76
N LYS A 87 -5.76 -5.19 -10.86
CA LYS A 87 -5.28 -6.55 -10.99
C LYS A 87 -4.11 -6.58 -11.95
N LYS A 88 -3.10 -7.36 -11.65
CA LYS A 88 -1.91 -7.50 -12.50
C LYS A 88 -2.29 -7.87 -13.94
N GLY A 89 -1.85 -7.07 -14.89
CA GLY A 89 -2.12 -7.27 -16.33
C GLY A 89 -3.53 -6.90 -16.78
N THR A 90 -4.38 -6.41 -15.90
CA THR A 90 -5.74 -5.95 -16.22
C THR A 90 -6.02 -4.68 -15.44
N VAL A 91 -6.48 -3.66 -16.11
CA VAL A 91 -6.96 -2.48 -15.40
C VAL A 91 -8.42 -2.74 -15.04
N ILE A 92 -8.72 -2.70 -13.73
CA ILE A 92 -10.03 -2.39 -13.20
C ILE A 92 -10.86 -3.57 -12.71
N SER A 93 -11.15 -3.48 -11.43
CA SER A 93 -12.27 -4.10 -10.76
C SER A 93 -13.55 -3.26 -10.94
N GLU A 94 -14.64 -3.77 -10.45
CA GLU A 94 -15.83 -2.96 -10.19
C GLU A 94 -15.52 -1.90 -9.11
N VAL A 95 -16.23 -0.78 -9.15
CA VAL A 95 -16.07 0.31 -8.19
C VAL A 95 -16.31 -0.20 -6.76
N ASN A 96 -15.42 0.18 -5.85
CA ASN A 96 -15.46 -0.18 -4.43
C ASN A 96 -15.42 -1.70 -4.14
N GLN A 97 -14.88 -2.47 -5.06
CA GLN A 97 -14.63 -3.90 -4.86
C GLN A 97 -13.14 -4.15 -4.59
N ILE A 98 -12.82 -4.92 -3.55
CA ILE A 98 -11.46 -5.27 -3.20
C ILE A 98 -11.06 -6.56 -3.91
N ILE A 99 -10.08 -6.45 -4.81
CA ILE A 99 -9.48 -7.58 -5.51
C ILE A 99 -7.96 -7.48 -5.33
N PRO A 100 -7.26 -8.57 -5.02
CA PRO A 100 -5.81 -8.55 -4.91
C PRO A 100 -5.17 -8.27 -6.28
N PHE A 101 -4.14 -7.43 -6.27
CA PHE A 101 -3.32 -7.19 -7.45
C PHE A 101 -2.51 -8.44 -7.83
N SER A 102 -1.90 -9.06 -6.85
CA SER A 102 -1.15 -10.30 -7.01
C SER A 102 -1.13 -11.07 -5.70
N LEU A 103 -1.33 -12.37 -5.75
CA LEU A 103 -1.27 -13.28 -4.60
C LEU A 103 0.02 -14.10 -4.63
N ASN A 104 0.49 -14.50 -3.45
CA ASN A 104 1.68 -15.33 -3.27
C ASN A 104 2.88 -14.82 -4.07
N THR A 105 3.08 -13.52 -4.07
CA THR A 105 4.17 -12.89 -4.81
C THR A 105 5.45 -13.05 -4.04
N GLN A 106 6.45 -13.65 -4.67
CA GLN A 106 7.79 -13.68 -4.09
C GLN A 106 8.37 -12.28 -4.07
N LEU A 107 8.57 -11.78 -2.87
CA LEU A 107 9.20 -10.50 -2.61
C LEU A 107 10.71 -10.70 -2.65
N GLU A 108 11.39 -9.89 -3.42
CA GLU A 108 12.84 -9.92 -3.58
C GLU A 108 13.38 -8.52 -3.33
N LEU A 109 14.58 -8.46 -2.79
CA LEU A 109 15.26 -7.20 -2.55
C LEU A 109 15.41 -6.40 -3.84
N SER A 110 15.15 -5.09 -3.75
CA SER A 110 15.27 -4.13 -4.86
C SER A 110 14.43 -4.48 -6.09
N LYS A 111 13.29 -5.09 -5.89
CA LYS A 111 12.36 -5.43 -6.98
C LYS A 111 11.42 -4.26 -7.28
N ARG A 112 11.08 -4.13 -8.54
CA ARG A 112 10.06 -3.22 -9.05
C ARG A 112 8.94 -4.01 -9.73
N ILE A 113 7.71 -3.62 -9.45
CA ILE A 113 6.52 -4.13 -10.13
C ILE A 113 5.80 -2.99 -10.82
N ASP A 114 5.49 -3.14 -12.10
CA ASP A 114 4.65 -2.21 -12.83
C ASP A 114 3.20 -2.37 -12.35
N VAL A 115 2.65 -1.29 -11.81
CA VAL A 115 1.29 -1.23 -11.27
C VAL A 115 0.30 -0.79 -12.34
N ALA A 116 0.65 0.28 -13.05
CA ALA A 116 -0.16 0.83 -14.12
C ALA A 116 0.72 1.45 -15.19
N GLN A 117 0.38 1.21 -16.45
CA GLN A 117 0.95 1.89 -17.61
C GLN A 117 -0.17 2.09 -18.64
N VAL A 118 -0.99 3.12 -18.44
CA VAL A 118 -2.20 3.29 -19.21
C VAL A 118 -2.37 4.74 -19.70
N PRO A 119 -2.81 4.96 -20.94
CA PRO A 119 -3.17 6.28 -21.39
C PRO A 119 -4.45 6.75 -20.70
N LEU A 120 -4.45 8.01 -20.25
CA LEU A 120 -5.61 8.61 -19.60
C LEU A 120 -6.55 9.21 -20.63
N PRO A 121 -7.80 8.75 -20.74
CA PRO A 121 -8.77 9.32 -21.64
C PRO A 121 -9.30 10.65 -21.12
N SER A 122 -9.79 11.49 -22.04
CA SER A 122 -10.42 12.78 -21.69
C SER A 122 -11.72 12.64 -20.89
N SER A 123 -12.27 11.44 -20.83
CA SER A 123 -13.54 11.17 -20.12
C SER A 123 -13.41 11.03 -18.63
N ILE A 124 -12.21 10.89 -18.09
CA ILE A 124 -12.05 10.79 -16.62
C ILE A 124 -12.28 12.15 -15.96
N ALA A 125 -12.71 12.13 -14.71
CA ALA A 125 -12.97 13.32 -13.93
C ALA A 125 -11.67 14.08 -13.63
N GLU A 126 -11.76 15.41 -13.62
CA GLU A 126 -10.65 16.24 -13.13
C GLU A 126 -10.54 16.12 -11.61
N GLY A 127 -9.33 16.22 -11.09
CA GLY A 127 -9.09 16.19 -9.66
C GLY A 127 -7.85 15.41 -9.28
N THR A 128 -7.72 15.19 -7.98
CA THR A 128 -6.61 14.45 -7.41
C THR A 128 -6.96 12.98 -7.24
N TYR A 129 -6.13 12.14 -7.78
CA TYR A 129 -6.18 10.69 -7.67
C TYR A 129 -5.06 10.22 -6.73
N LYS A 130 -5.30 9.15 -6.01
CA LYS A 130 -4.32 8.58 -5.08
C LYS A 130 -4.20 7.08 -5.32
N PHE A 131 -2.97 6.60 -5.53
CA PHE A 131 -2.66 5.20 -5.38
C PHE A 131 -2.45 4.88 -3.91
N LEU A 132 -3.06 3.79 -3.45
CA LEU A 132 -2.80 3.16 -2.17
C LEU A 132 -2.36 1.73 -2.45
N THR A 133 -1.21 1.36 -1.95
CA THR A 133 -0.69 0.00 -2.05
C THR A 133 -0.50 -0.58 -0.66
N ILE A 134 -1.00 -1.79 -0.46
CA ILE A 134 -0.83 -2.55 0.77
C ILE A 134 -0.22 -3.90 0.40
N VAL A 135 0.77 -4.31 1.15
CA VAL A 135 1.38 -5.63 1.03
C VAL A 135 1.15 -6.38 2.34
N THR A 136 0.54 -7.54 2.25
CA THR A 136 0.25 -8.38 3.41
C THR A 136 1.08 -9.66 3.35
N ARG A 137 1.10 -10.43 4.44
CA ARG A 137 1.61 -11.80 4.40
C ARG A 137 0.77 -12.63 3.44
N ALA A 138 1.41 -13.54 2.73
CA ALA A 138 0.71 -14.42 1.80
C ALA A 138 -0.40 -15.23 2.51
N GLY A 139 -1.59 -15.21 1.93
CA GLY A 139 -2.76 -15.92 2.45
C GLY A 139 -3.45 -15.26 3.64
N SER A 140 -3.06 -14.04 4.02
CA SER A 140 -3.74 -13.30 5.11
C SER A 140 -4.86 -12.41 4.59
N GLU A 141 -5.78 -12.06 5.46
CA GLU A 141 -6.88 -11.15 5.14
C GLU A 141 -6.39 -9.70 5.12
N LEU A 142 -6.77 -8.95 4.09
CA LEU A 142 -6.39 -7.55 3.95
C LEU A 142 -6.84 -6.68 5.13
N MET A 143 -7.99 -6.97 5.73
CA MET A 143 -8.56 -6.19 6.84
C MET A 143 -7.89 -6.48 8.19
N ASP A 144 -7.00 -7.46 8.25
CA ASP A 144 -6.14 -7.72 9.41
C ASP A 144 -4.83 -6.96 9.25
N ASP A 145 -4.79 -5.74 9.75
CA ASP A 145 -3.62 -4.85 9.66
C ASP A 145 -2.38 -5.39 10.37
N THR A 146 -2.55 -6.34 11.30
CA THR A 146 -1.43 -7.03 11.95
C THR A 146 -0.63 -7.92 10.99
N GLN A 147 -1.22 -8.23 9.85
CA GLN A 147 -0.59 -9.01 8.78
C GLN A 147 0.02 -8.15 7.67
N TRP A 148 -0.09 -6.84 7.79
CA TRP A 148 0.51 -5.94 6.80
C TRP A 148 2.03 -5.93 6.92
N LEU A 149 2.69 -6.20 5.82
CA LEU A 149 4.14 -6.07 5.69
C LEU A 149 4.56 -4.64 5.44
N GLY A 150 3.64 -3.86 4.88
CA GLY A 150 3.82 -2.44 4.63
C GLY A 150 2.74 -1.86 3.73
N TRP A 151 2.75 -0.55 3.61
CA TRP A 151 1.85 0.20 2.74
C TRP A 151 2.53 1.46 2.23
N SER A 152 2.00 2.00 1.15
CA SER A 152 2.51 3.23 0.54
C SER A 152 1.42 3.94 -0.24
N GLU A 153 1.50 5.25 -0.32
CA GLU A 153 0.60 6.05 -1.15
C GLU A 153 1.35 7.07 -2.01
N ALA A 154 0.80 7.35 -3.17
CA ALA A 154 1.25 8.44 -4.04
C ALA A 154 0.06 9.06 -4.76
N SER A 155 0.14 10.34 -5.07
CA SER A 155 -0.95 11.08 -5.69
C SER A 155 -0.53 11.74 -6.99
N PHE A 156 -1.49 11.87 -7.91
CA PHE A 156 -1.37 12.70 -9.10
C PHE A 156 -2.64 13.53 -9.30
N THR A 157 -2.49 14.64 -10.02
CA THR A 157 -3.61 15.49 -10.40
C THR A 157 -3.85 15.37 -11.91
N PHE A 158 -5.11 15.15 -12.27
CA PHE A 158 -5.55 15.19 -13.67
C PHE A 158 -6.34 16.46 -13.95
N THR A 159 -5.98 17.17 -15.01
CA THR A 159 -6.63 18.39 -15.49
C THR A 159 -6.88 18.30 -16.98
N LYS A 160 -7.99 18.90 -17.46
CA LYS A 160 -8.35 19.00 -18.88
C LYS A 160 -7.84 20.28 -19.51
#